data_c2c983356ff810e27fe0ec8361db4d0c
#
_entry.id   c2c983356ff810e27fe0ec8361db4d0c
#
_cell.length_a   1.000
_cell.length_b   1.000
_cell.length_c   1.000
_cell.angle_alpha   90.00
_cell.angle_beta   90.00
_cell.angle_gamma   90.00
#
_symmetry.space_group_name_H-M   'P 1'
#
loop_
_entity.id
_entity.type
_entity.pdbx_description
1 polymer ?
#
loop_
_entity_poly.entity_id
_entity_poly.type
_entity_poly.pdbx_seq_one_letter_code
_entity_poly.pdbx_strand_id
1 'polypeptide(L)'
;MKLLNRSLLHVSMALLLVLALWAVAFFFILRGAVRHSIDEGLDDQVEVITHRLKSDSSLLYVHELGLNGFAIAPAAAKEKEHYTDTLLYVPSEGEVERVRLRTGTFEFQDRYHRIQAYTSTVEEDDLVETMAWALIALYVLLLLTIVLVNNVVLRRLWQPFQAMLAQLKSFRLGTSRELPPVRSRTSEWLR
;
A
#
# COMPACT_ATOMS: atom_id res chain seq x y z
N MET A 1 -6.00 -9.74 36.03
CA MET A 1 -5.21 -10.10 34.84
C MET A 1 -6.03 -10.26 33.57
N LYS A 2 -7.22 -10.89 33.59
CA LYS A 2 -8.05 -11.09 32.38
C LYS A 2 -8.54 -9.79 31.72
N LEU A 3 -8.83 -8.74 32.50
CA LEU A 3 -9.37 -7.47 31.98
C LEU A 3 -8.34 -6.66 31.18
N LEU A 4 -7.11 -6.57 31.66
CA LEU A 4 -6.06 -5.80 31.01
C LEU A 4 -5.60 -6.44 29.68
N ASN A 5 -5.46 -7.77 29.70
CA ASN A 5 -5.13 -8.53 28.50
C ASN A 5 -6.25 -8.40 27.45
N ARG A 6 -7.50 -8.30 27.90
CA ARG A 6 -8.66 -8.12 27.06
C ARG A 6 -8.71 -6.70 26.46
N SER A 7 -8.40 -5.67 27.23
CA SER A 7 -8.32 -4.28 26.75
C SER A 7 -7.21 -4.10 25.72
N LEU A 8 -6.01 -4.63 25.98
CA LEU A 8 -4.89 -4.59 25.05
C LEU A 8 -5.19 -5.33 23.75
N LEU A 9 -5.86 -6.48 23.83
CA LEU A 9 -6.28 -7.22 22.65
C LEU A 9 -7.24 -6.41 21.78
N HIS A 10 -8.21 -5.69 22.39
CA HIS A 10 -9.15 -4.85 21.65
C HIS A 10 -8.44 -3.66 20.99
N VAL A 11 -7.50 -3.01 21.69
CA VAL A 11 -6.74 -1.89 21.13
C VAL A 11 -5.85 -2.38 19.98
N SER A 12 -5.16 -3.51 20.15
CA SER A 12 -4.35 -4.10 19.07
C SER A 12 -5.20 -4.48 17.86
N MET A 13 -6.38 -5.06 18.10
CA MET A 13 -7.30 -5.45 17.03
C MET A 13 -7.88 -4.22 16.30
N ALA A 14 -8.23 -3.16 17.02
CA ALA A 14 -8.66 -1.90 16.43
C ALA A 14 -7.55 -1.27 15.57
N LEU A 15 -6.32 -1.25 16.08
CA LEU A 15 -5.16 -0.73 15.34
C LEU A 15 -4.92 -1.52 14.05
N LEU A 16 -4.97 -2.85 14.12
CA LEU A 16 -4.81 -3.72 12.96
C LEU A 16 -5.91 -3.49 11.91
N LEU A 17 -7.14 -3.28 12.35
CA LEU A 17 -8.26 -3.01 11.46
C LEU A 17 -8.08 -1.67 10.74
N VAL A 18 -7.64 -0.63 11.45
CA VAL A 18 -7.32 0.67 10.86
C VAL A 18 -6.19 0.54 9.83
N LEU A 19 -5.11 -0.18 10.17
CA LEU A 19 -4.00 -0.39 9.26
C LEU A 19 -4.38 -1.21 8.03
N ALA A 20 -5.25 -2.23 8.17
CA ALA A 20 -5.77 -2.98 7.03
C ALA A 20 -6.59 -2.09 6.10
N LEU A 21 -7.41 -1.21 6.65
CA LEU A 21 -8.20 -0.26 5.87
C LEU A 21 -7.30 0.72 5.11
N TRP A 22 -6.23 1.21 5.74
CA TRP A 22 -5.23 2.05 5.11
C TRP A 22 -4.46 1.33 3.99
N ALA A 23 -4.10 0.07 4.20
CA ALA A 23 -3.41 -0.74 3.18
C ALA A 23 -4.28 -0.93 1.93
N VAL A 24 -5.57 -1.22 2.13
CA VAL A 24 -6.55 -1.33 1.04
C VAL A 24 -6.72 0.00 0.31
N ALA A 25 -6.88 1.10 1.05
CA ALA A 25 -6.99 2.43 0.46
C ALA A 25 -5.73 2.80 -0.35
N PHE A 26 -4.55 2.54 0.21
CA PHE A 26 -3.28 2.78 -0.47
C PHE A 26 -3.13 1.98 -1.76
N PHE A 27 -3.54 0.71 -1.75
CA PHE A 27 -3.54 -0.13 -2.96
C PHE A 27 -4.38 0.47 -4.09
N PHE A 28 -5.60 0.94 -3.79
CA PHE A 28 -6.46 1.56 -4.80
C PHE A 28 -5.91 2.90 -5.30
N ILE A 29 -5.32 3.71 -4.41
CA ILE A 29 -4.67 4.97 -4.79
C ILE A 29 -3.49 4.69 -5.74
N LEU A 30 -2.65 3.72 -5.38
CA LEU A 30 -1.49 3.34 -6.20
C LEU A 30 -1.90 2.85 -7.58
N ARG A 31 -2.89 1.94 -7.64
CA ARG A 31 -3.42 1.43 -8.91
C ARG A 31 -3.99 2.56 -9.77
N GLY A 32 -4.69 3.51 -9.15
CA GLY A 32 -5.20 4.69 -9.85
C GLY A 32 -4.09 5.60 -10.37
N ALA A 33 -3.04 5.81 -9.58
CA ALA A 33 -1.89 6.62 -9.97
C ALA A 33 -1.11 6.02 -11.15
N VAL A 34 -0.87 4.70 -11.12
CA VAL A 34 -0.23 3.99 -12.24
C VAL A 34 -1.07 4.13 -13.53
N ARG A 35 -2.39 3.90 -13.43
CA ARG A 35 -3.28 4.04 -14.58
C ARG A 35 -3.28 5.47 -15.15
N HIS A 36 -3.29 6.46 -14.29
CA HIS A 36 -3.22 7.87 -14.71
C HIS A 36 -1.89 8.18 -15.41
N SER A 37 -0.79 7.66 -14.90
CA SER A 37 0.53 7.82 -15.51
C SER A 37 0.62 7.19 -16.91
N ILE A 38 -0.03 6.03 -17.11
CA ILE A 38 -0.13 5.38 -18.43
C ILE A 38 -0.93 6.28 -19.40
N ASP A 39 -2.09 6.78 -18.95
CA ASP A 39 -2.94 7.64 -19.78
C ASP A 39 -2.21 8.93 -20.17
N GLU A 40 -1.49 9.56 -19.24
CA GLU A 40 -0.66 10.74 -19.48
C GLU A 40 0.49 10.43 -20.46
N GLY A 41 1.17 9.29 -20.31
CA GLY A 41 2.21 8.85 -21.24
C GLY A 41 1.70 8.65 -22.67
N LEU A 42 0.46 8.15 -22.84
CA LEU A 42 -0.19 8.04 -24.14
C LEU A 42 -0.58 9.38 -24.73
N ASP A 43 -0.97 10.37 -23.90
CA ASP A 43 -1.23 11.74 -24.34
C ASP A 43 0.03 12.39 -24.87
N ASP A 44 1.14 12.30 -24.13
CA ASP A 44 2.44 12.81 -24.54
C ASP A 44 2.92 12.15 -25.84
N GLN A 45 2.73 10.84 -25.97
CA GLN A 45 3.07 10.10 -27.19
C GLN A 45 2.31 10.65 -28.40
N VAL A 46 1.01 10.86 -28.27
CA VAL A 46 0.18 11.42 -29.35
C VAL A 46 0.57 12.86 -29.68
N GLU A 47 0.89 13.68 -28.67
CA GLU A 47 1.38 15.04 -28.88
C GLU A 47 2.69 15.06 -29.67
N VAL A 48 3.66 14.20 -29.30
CA VAL A 48 4.92 14.07 -30.00
C VAL A 48 4.71 13.61 -31.44
N ILE A 49 3.83 12.63 -31.69
CA ILE A 49 3.54 12.14 -33.05
C ILE A 49 2.90 13.25 -33.89
N THR A 50 1.90 13.96 -33.36
CA THR A 50 1.23 15.04 -34.07
C THR A 50 2.17 16.22 -34.36
N HIS A 51 3.11 16.49 -33.46
CA HIS A 51 4.13 17.50 -33.68
C HIS A 51 5.14 17.07 -34.76
N ARG A 52 5.58 15.80 -34.76
CA ARG A 52 6.49 15.25 -35.78
C ARG A 52 5.84 15.21 -37.16
N LEU A 53 4.53 15.00 -37.24
CA LEU A 53 3.78 15.00 -38.49
C LEU A 53 3.93 16.30 -39.28
N LYS A 54 4.13 17.45 -38.61
CA LYS A 54 4.38 18.74 -39.24
C LYS A 54 5.68 18.76 -40.03
N SER A 55 6.66 17.94 -39.63
CA SER A 55 7.96 17.84 -40.25
C SER A 55 8.08 16.63 -41.19
N ASP A 56 7.36 15.55 -40.90
CA ASP A 56 7.41 14.31 -41.64
C ASP A 56 5.99 13.77 -41.90
N SER A 57 5.47 14.08 -43.10
CA SER A 57 4.15 13.64 -43.52
C SER A 57 4.06 12.13 -43.82
N SER A 58 5.19 11.40 -43.83
CA SER A 58 5.19 9.94 -44.05
C SER A 58 4.47 9.18 -42.94
N LEU A 59 4.41 9.77 -41.74
CA LEU A 59 3.68 9.21 -40.59
C LEU A 59 2.18 9.01 -40.83
N LEU A 60 1.59 9.76 -41.78
CA LEU A 60 0.17 9.58 -42.20
C LEU A 60 -0.09 8.20 -42.84
N TYR A 61 0.94 7.53 -43.33
CA TYR A 61 0.82 6.22 -43.98
C TYR A 61 0.96 5.05 -43.01
N VAL A 62 1.11 5.30 -41.71
CA VAL A 62 1.13 4.26 -40.67
C VAL A 62 -0.31 3.87 -40.35
N HIS A 63 -0.83 2.83 -41.01
CA HIS A 63 -2.22 2.43 -40.88
C HIS A 63 -2.45 1.22 -39.94
N GLU A 64 -1.38 0.58 -39.52
CA GLU A 64 -1.45 -0.60 -38.65
C GLU A 64 -0.76 -0.34 -37.32
N LEU A 65 -1.40 -0.80 -36.24
CA LEU A 65 -0.79 -0.86 -34.93
C LEU A 65 0.28 -1.96 -34.93
N GLY A 66 1.53 -1.56 -34.98
CA GLY A 66 2.65 -2.48 -35.09
C GLY A 66 3.84 -2.01 -34.24
N LEU A 67 5.06 -2.21 -34.76
CA LEU A 67 6.31 -1.83 -34.09
C LEU A 67 6.38 -0.36 -33.64
N ASN A 68 5.61 0.52 -34.29
CA ASN A 68 5.63 1.96 -33.97
C ASN A 68 4.74 2.33 -32.77
N GLY A 69 3.91 1.40 -32.27
CA GLY A 69 3.00 1.67 -31.17
C GLY A 69 1.86 2.64 -31.48
N PHE A 70 1.64 3.01 -32.74
CA PHE A 70 0.56 3.88 -33.17
C PHE A 70 0.13 3.59 -34.61
N ALA A 71 -1.10 4.02 -34.94
CA ALA A 71 -1.64 4.03 -36.29
C ALA A 71 -2.41 5.31 -36.55
N ILE A 72 -2.37 5.78 -37.81
CA ILE A 72 -3.12 6.93 -38.26
C ILE A 72 -4.05 6.50 -39.40
N ALA A 73 -5.33 6.86 -39.33
CA ALA A 73 -6.32 6.58 -40.36
C ALA A 73 -7.17 7.84 -40.65
N PRO A 74 -7.71 8.00 -41.89
CA PRO A 74 -8.62 9.09 -42.16
C PRO A 74 -9.88 8.99 -41.29
N ALA A 75 -10.37 10.12 -40.81
CA ALA A 75 -11.62 10.21 -40.04
C ALA A 75 -12.61 11.15 -40.74
N ALA A 76 -13.88 10.81 -40.66
CA ALA A 76 -14.96 11.62 -41.28
C ALA A 76 -15.31 12.85 -40.45
N ALA A 77 -15.11 12.80 -39.13
CA ALA A 77 -15.45 13.87 -38.20
C ALA A 77 -14.55 13.80 -36.96
N LYS A 78 -14.60 14.84 -36.15
CA LYS A 78 -13.92 14.87 -34.84
C LYS A 78 -14.62 13.90 -33.88
N GLU A 79 -13.88 12.90 -33.43
CA GLU A 79 -14.32 11.94 -32.42
C GLU A 79 -13.81 12.37 -31.02
N LYS A 80 -14.53 11.98 -29.98
CA LYS A 80 -14.09 12.25 -28.61
C LYS A 80 -12.95 11.30 -28.25
N GLU A 81 -11.94 11.84 -27.60
CA GLU A 81 -10.84 11.05 -27.05
C GLU A 81 -11.34 10.04 -26.02
N HIS A 82 -10.84 8.82 -26.13
CA HIS A 82 -11.15 7.78 -25.18
C HIS A 82 -10.01 6.77 -25.05
N TYR A 83 -9.96 6.14 -23.87
CA TYR A 83 -8.99 5.11 -23.53
C TYR A 83 -9.71 3.78 -23.37
N THR A 84 -9.11 2.73 -23.92
CA THR A 84 -9.69 1.37 -23.88
C THR A 84 -8.59 0.36 -23.54
N ASP A 85 -8.88 -0.55 -22.61
CA ASP A 85 -8.02 -1.70 -22.37
C ASP A 85 -8.39 -2.80 -23.36
N THR A 86 -7.44 -3.33 -24.11
CA THR A 86 -7.66 -4.36 -25.12
C THR A 86 -6.48 -5.33 -25.17
N LEU A 87 -6.68 -6.41 -25.92
CA LEU A 87 -5.62 -7.37 -26.25
C LEU A 87 -5.16 -7.08 -27.66
N LEU A 88 -3.86 -6.89 -27.84
CA LEU A 88 -3.24 -6.66 -29.13
C LEU A 88 -2.09 -7.64 -29.34
N TYR A 89 -1.95 -8.15 -30.56
CA TYR A 89 -0.75 -8.87 -30.94
C TYR A 89 0.38 -7.88 -31.14
N VAL A 90 1.44 -8.00 -30.31
CA VAL A 90 2.63 -7.14 -30.37
C VAL A 90 3.72 -7.86 -31.15
N PRO A 91 4.01 -7.44 -32.39
CA PRO A 91 4.95 -8.15 -33.28
C PRO A 91 6.38 -8.21 -32.74
N SER A 92 6.78 -7.25 -31.91
CA SER A 92 8.13 -7.20 -31.29
C SER A 92 8.35 -8.34 -30.30
N GLU A 93 7.29 -8.81 -29.65
CA GLU A 93 7.35 -9.85 -28.62
C GLU A 93 6.79 -11.18 -29.09
N GLY A 94 6.05 -11.17 -30.22
CA GLY A 94 5.47 -12.36 -30.82
C GLY A 94 4.26 -12.92 -30.06
N GLU A 95 3.70 -12.16 -29.12
CA GLU A 95 2.64 -12.57 -28.22
C GLU A 95 1.46 -11.59 -28.23
N VAL A 96 0.32 -12.05 -27.68
CA VAL A 96 -0.86 -11.21 -27.47
C VAL A 96 -0.78 -10.64 -26.08
N GLU A 97 -0.63 -9.32 -26.01
CA GLU A 97 -0.48 -8.62 -24.74
C GLU A 97 -1.70 -7.77 -24.39
N ARG A 98 -1.84 -7.50 -23.11
CA ARG A 98 -2.77 -6.50 -22.64
C ARG A 98 -2.18 -5.12 -22.85
N VAL A 99 -2.90 -4.30 -23.61
CA VAL A 99 -2.46 -2.94 -23.92
C VAL A 99 -3.53 -1.92 -23.55
N ARG A 100 -3.07 -0.75 -23.18
CA ARG A 100 -3.89 0.44 -23.05
C ARG A 100 -3.85 1.18 -24.39
N LEU A 101 -4.99 1.39 -25.00
CA LEU A 101 -5.17 2.04 -26.29
C LEU A 101 -5.82 3.41 -26.08
N ARG A 102 -5.20 4.46 -26.58
CA ARG A 102 -5.77 5.79 -26.70
C ARG A 102 -6.21 6.00 -28.13
N THR A 103 -7.48 6.38 -28.33
CA THR A 103 -8.02 6.79 -29.62
C THR A 103 -8.42 8.26 -29.54
N GLY A 104 -7.97 9.03 -30.51
CA GLY A 104 -8.31 10.44 -30.65
C GLY A 104 -8.33 10.88 -32.09
N THR A 105 -8.74 12.12 -32.36
CA THR A 105 -8.71 12.71 -33.70
C THR A 105 -7.97 14.04 -33.65
N PHE A 106 -7.22 14.31 -34.69
CA PHE A 106 -6.57 15.59 -34.91
C PHE A 106 -6.83 16.09 -36.32
N GLU A 107 -6.65 17.38 -36.55
CA GLU A 107 -6.83 18.03 -37.82
C GLU A 107 -5.45 18.28 -38.45
N PHE A 108 -5.28 17.84 -39.72
CA PHE A 108 -4.09 18.06 -40.49
C PHE A 108 -4.46 18.33 -41.94
N GLN A 109 -4.02 19.45 -42.52
CA GLN A 109 -4.31 19.89 -43.88
C GLN A 109 -5.84 19.93 -44.19
N ASP A 110 -6.61 20.53 -43.29
CA ASP A 110 -8.09 20.65 -43.36
C ASP A 110 -8.85 19.30 -43.43
N ARG A 111 -8.23 18.21 -42.92
CA ARG A 111 -8.84 16.89 -42.82
C ARG A 111 -8.68 16.32 -41.42
N TYR A 112 -9.71 15.61 -40.98
CA TYR A 112 -9.65 14.88 -39.73
C TYR A 112 -8.95 13.53 -39.92
N HIS A 113 -8.05 13.22 -39.00
CA HIS A 113 -7.36 11.95 -38.91
C HIS A 113 -7.55 11.36 -37.54
N ARG A 114 -7.84 10.04 -37.50
CA ARG A 114 -7.87 9.28 -36.26
C ARG A 114 -6.47 8.80 -35.96
N ILE A 115 -6.03 9.05 -34.75
CA ILE A 115 -4.80 8.47 -34.21
C ILE A 115 -5.14 7.46 -33.13
N GLN A 116 -4.51 6.32 -33.20
CA GLN A 116 -4.53 5.28 -32.17
C GLN A 116 -3.11 5.07 -31.70
N ALA A 117 -2.88 5.21 -30.41
CA ALA A 117 -1.59 4.92 -29.78
C ALA A 117 -1.81 3.90 -28.68
N TYR A 118 -0.87 2.98 -28.49
CA TYR A 118 -0.96 1.98 -27.46
C TYR A 118 0.35 1.86 -26.68
N THR A 119 0.23 1.39 -25.44
CA THR A 119 1.33 0.93 -24.61
C THR A 119 0.98 -0.40 -23.96
N SER A 120 1.95 -1.30 -23.80
CA SER A 120 1.78 -2.52 -23.03
C SER A 120 1.56 -2.16 -21.57
N THR A 121 0.65 -2.87 -20.88
CA THR A 121 0.39 -2.69 -19.45
C THR A 121 0.90 -3.86 -18.61
N VAL A 122 1.65 -4.77 -19.22
CA VAL A 122 2.12 -5.99 -18.55
C VAL A 122 3.11 -5.65 -17.45
N GLU A 123 4.11 -4.80 -17.76
CA GLU A 123 5.12 -4.40 -16.79
C GLU A 123 4.53 -3.62 -15.61
N GLU A 124 3.55 -2.74 -15.89
CA GLU A 124 2.87 -1.97 -14.86
C GLU A 124 1.95 -2.83 -14.00
N ASP A 125 1.26 -3.81 -14.59
CA ASP A 125 0.45 -4.79 -13.83
C ASP A 125 1.35 -5.62 -12.91
N ASP A 126 2.52 -6.05 -13.36
CA ASP A 126 3.52 -6.78 -12.55
C ASP A 126 4.08 -5.93 -11.41
N LEU A 127 4.32 -4.64 -11.66
CA LEU A 127 4.74 -3.70 -10.61
C LEU A 127 3.66 -3.54 -9.55
N VAL A 128 2.39 -3.37 -9.95
CA VAL A 128 1.25 -3.26 -9.02
C VAL A 128 1.09 -4.55 -8.21
N GLU A 129 1.25 -5.72 -8.83
CA GLU A 129 1.21 -7.01 -8.14
C GLU A 129 2.36 -7.14 -7.12
N THR A 130 3.58 -6.81 -7.53
CA THR A 130 4.76 -6.83 -6.64
C THR A 130 4.57 -5.91 -5.43
N MET A 131 4.04 -4.71 -5.63
CA MET A 131 3.73 -3.76 -4.57
C MET A 131 2.61 -4.28 -3.65
N ALA A 132 1.60 -4.98 -4.19
CA ALA A 132 0.56 -5.61 -3.39
C ALA A 132 1.14 -6.71 -2.48
N TRP A 133 2.03 -7.55 -3.00
CA TRP A 133 2.73 -8.56 -2.20
C TRP A 133 3.62 -7.94 -1.12
N ALA A 134 4.32 -6.85 -1.43
CA ALA A 134 5.12 -6.11 -0.45
C ALA A 134 4.25 -5.53 0.69
N LEU A 135 3.08 -4.99 0.38
CA LEU A 135 2.12 -4.51 1.38
C LEU A 135 1.61 -5.64 2.27
N ILE A 136 1.28 -6.80 1.69
CA ILE A 136 0.84 -7.97 2.45
C ILE A 136 1.96 -8.44 3.38
N ALA A 137 3.19 -8.54 2.88
CA ALA A 137 4.36 -8.93 3.68
C ALA A 137 4.61 -7.95 4.83
N LEU A 138 4.52 -6.65 4.58
CA LEU A 138 4.64 -5.60 5.60
C LEU A 138 3.56 -5.74 6.67
N TYR A 139 2.31 -5.99 6.26
CA TYR A 139 1.18 -6.18 7.17
C TYR A 139 1.37 -7.41 8.06
N VAL A 140 1.82 -8.54 7.49
CA VAL A 140 2.13 -9.76 8.24
C VAL A 140 3.27 -9.51 9.23
N LEU A 141 4.34 -8.82 8.82
CA LEU A 141 5.45 -8.47 9.70
C LEU A 141 5.00 -7.60 10.88
N LEU A 142 4.13 -6.63 10.61
CA LEU A 142 3.55 -5.76 11.63
C LEU A 142 2.68 -6.56 12.62
N LEU A 143 1.87 -7.50 12.13
CA LEU A 143 1.09 -8.43 12.94
C LEU A 143 2.00 -9.24 13.88
N LEU A 144 3.05 -9.84 13.32
CA LEU A 144 4.03 -10.61 14.11
C LEU A 144 4.69 -9.74 15.17
N THR A 145 5.06 -8.51 14.81
CA THR A 145 5.67 -7.54 15.75
C THR A 145 4.71 -7.20 16.89
N ILE A 146 3.46 -6.92 16.61
CA ILE A 146 2.43 -6.64 17.64
C ILE A 146 2.26 -7.84 18.57
N VAL A 147 2.15 -9.05 18.03
CA VAL A 147 2.01 -10.28 18.82
C VAL A 147 3.25 -10.51 19.69
N LEU A 148 4.45 -10.32 19.13
CA LEU A 148 5.71 -10.47 19.85
C LEU A 148 5.82 -9.45 20.99
N VAL A 149 5.58 -8.18 20.70
CA VAL A 149 5.61 -7.09 21.70
C VAL A 149 4.59 -7.36 22.80
N ASN A 150 3.37 -7.74 22.43
CA ASN A 150 2.30 -8.03 23.39
C ASN A 150 2.66 -9.22 24.30
N ASN A 151 3.25 -10.28 23.73
CA ASN A 151 3.58 -11.49 24.49
C ASN A 151 4.87 -11.36 25.34
N VAL A 152 5.91 -10.73 24.79
CA VAL A 152 7.24 -10.65 25.44
C VAL A 152 7.33 -9.44 26.38
N VAL A 153 7.00 -8.25 25.89
CA VAL A 153 7.15 -7.01 26.64
C VAL A 153 6.16 -6.92 27.79
N LEU A 154 4.90 -7.28 27.55
CA LEU A 154 3.91 -7.27 28.62
C LEU A 154 4.25 -8.28 29.74
N ARG A 155 4.62 -9.51 29.39
CA ARG A 155 5.04 -10.49 30.41
C ARG A 155 6.20 -9.99 31.25
N ARG A 156 7.20 -9.38 30.62
CA ARG A 156 8.41 -8.92 31.28
C ARG A 156 8.18 -7.67 32.15
N LEU A 157 7.33 -6.74 31.70
CA LEU A 157 6.99 -5.53 32.47
C LEU A 157 6.06 -5.81 33.66
N TRP A 158 5.22 -6.86 33.58
CA TRP A 158 4.27 -7.20 34.64
C TRP A 158 4.84 -8.12 35.72
N GLN A 159 5.96 -8.82 35.46
CA GLN A 159 6.62 -9.64 36.49
C GLN A 159 6.97 -8.87 37.77
N PRO A 160 7.64 -7.70 37.70
CA PRO A 160 7.96 -6.94 38.92
C PRO A 160 6.74 -6.39 39.63
N PHE A 161 5.69 -6.01 38.88
CA PHE A 161 4.45 -5.50 39.46
C PHE A 161 3.66 -6.60 40.21
N GLN A 162 3.69 -7.84 39.70
CA GLN A 162 3.09 -9.00 40.37
C GLN A 162 3.87 -9.36 41.64
N ALA A 163 5.19 -9.25 41.63
CA ALA A 163 6.03 -9.46 42.82
C ALA A 163 5.71 -8.44 43.92
N MET A 164 5.55 -7.16 43.55
CA MET A 164 5.12 -6.10 44.48
C MET A 164 3.71 -6.35 45.05
N LEU A 165 2.76 -6.74 44.22
CA LEU A 165 1.39 -7.07 44.68
C LEU A 165 1.38 -8.30 45.59
N ALA A 166 2.22 -9.31 45.29
CA ALA A 166 2.34 -10.48 46.14
C ALA A 166 2.96 -10.15 47.50
N GLN A 167 3.96 -9.27 47.53
CA GLN A 167 4.54 -8.75 48.80
C GLN A 167 3.53 -7.94 49.60
N LEU A 168 2.77 -7.04 48.98
CA LEU A 168 1.69 -6.30 49.65
C LEU A 168 0.58 -7.21 50.19
N LYS A 169 0.25 -8.27 49.49
CA LYS A 169 -0.74 -9.25 49.90
C LYS A 169 -0.24 -10.11 51.08
N SER A 170 1.04 -10.48 51.08
CA SER A 170 1.66 -11.20 52.17
C SER A 170 1.81 -10.31 53.41
N PHE A 171 2.09 -9.04 53.25
CA PHE A 171 2.11 -8.06 54.37
C PHE A 171 0.74 -7.88 55.01
N ARG A 172 -0.35 -7.92 54.25
CA ARG A 172 -1.72 -7.75 54.75
C ARG A 172 -2.29 -9.03 55.43
N LEU A 173 -1.75 -10.19 55.09
CA LEU A 173 -2.09 -11.48 55.71
C LEU A 173 -1.14 -11.88 56.88
N GLY A 174 0.02 -11.21 56.98
CA GLY A 174 0.98 -11.44 58.05
C GLY A 174 0.84 -10.52 59.27
N THR A 175 -0.23 -9.72 59.35
CA THR A 175 -0.55 -8.95 60.57
C THR A 175 -1.22 -9.82 61.59
N SER A 176 -0.62 -10.91 61.95
CA SER A 176 -0.81 -11.51 63.28
C SER A 176 0.42 -11.12 64.09
N ARG A 177 0.36 -9.96 64.60
CA ARG A 177 0.67 -9.62 65.97
C ARG A 177 1.72 -10.54 66.66
N GLU A 178 2.98 -10.22 66.48
CA GLU A 178 3.95 -10.34 67.55
C GLU A 178 4.80 -9.05 67.54
N LEU A 179 4.35 -8.13 68.40
CA LEU A 179 5.19 -7.02 68.87
C LEU A 179 6.40 -7.64 69.54
N PRO A 180 7.64 -7.34 69.19
CA PRO A 180 8.79 -7.78 69.92
C PRO A 180 8.65 -7.20 71.37
N PRO A 181 8.98 -7.98 72.40
CA PRO A 181 8.88 -7.50 73.75
C PRO A 181 9.82 -6.29 73.91
N VAL A 182 9.24 -5.17 74.30
CA VAL A 182 9.99 -3.97 74.71
C VAL A 182 10.75 -4.36 75.95
N ARG A 183 12.02 -4.73 75.82
CA ARG A 183 12.95 -4.86 76.89
C ARG A 183 13.24 -3.45 77.43
N SER A 184 12.44 -3.02 78.44
CA SER A 184 12.67 -1.86 79.26
C SER A 184 13.97 -2.07 80.05
N ARG A 185 15.04 -1.50 79.57
CA ARG A 185 16.32 -1.39 80.26
C ARG A 185 16.30 -0.11 81.13
N THR A 186 15.51 -0.21 82.18
CA THR A 186 15.49 0.83 83.25
C THR A 186 15.67 0.15 84.59
N SER A 187 16.88 -0.18 84.89
CA SER A 187 17.29 -0.28 86.31
C SER A 187 18.79 -0.58 86.42
N GLU A 188 19.62 0.42 86.17
CA GLU A 188 21.00 0.40 86.64
C GLU A 188 21.62 1.81 86.63
N TRP A 189 21.01 2.71 87.40
CA TRP A 189 21.66 3.92 87.88
C TRP A 189 21.08 4.32 89.26
N LEU A 190 21.40 3.49 90.28
CA LEU A 190 21.34 3.88 91.64
C LEU A 190 22.14 2.89 92.49
N ARG A 191 23.46 3.04 92.50
CA ARG A 191 24.29 2.82 93.60
C ARG A 191 25.65 3.51 93.35
#